data_0424598ff7be31557d1b8820d7100041
#
_entry.id   0424598ff7be31557d1b8820d7100041
#
_cell.length_a   1.000
_cell.length_b   1.000
_cell.length_c   1.000
_cell.angle_alpha   90.00
_cell.angle_beta   90.00
_cell.angle_gamma   90.00
#
_symmetry.space_group_name_H-M   'P 1'
#
loop_
_entity.id
_entity.type
_entity.pdbx_description
1 polymer ?
#
loop_
_entity_poly.entity_id
_entity_poly.type
_entity_poly.pdbx_seq_one_letter_code
_entity_poly.pdbx_strand_id
1 'polypeptide(L)'
;MNLRNAVVSWTGGKDGCLSCYKAMQEGWRVNYLLSFRNISRIGSHDINPELILAQSEAIGIPLIHREFTSYEQEFKRTILDLRANGEKIDGAVFGHIQTHKKLVDRICTSLNLDLLLPLWQQDSRKILKEITGSRFEVIVISVKDGLMGREWLGRRIDEEFSEDLKDLDQSIDPCGENGEFHTIVTDGPIFKKRIILSGSEAVLREGYWFLNIKEFSIEEKL
;
A
#
# COMPACT_ATOMS: atom_id res chain seq x y z
N MET A 1 -3.49 -28.72 7.25
CA MET A 1 -2.66 -27.68 7.90
C MET A 1 -3.58 -26.57 8.35
N ASN A 2 -3.52 -26.13 9.60
CA ASN A 2 -4.28 -24.94 10.03
C ASN A 2 -3.69 -23.73 9.33
N LEU A 3 -4.49 -23.02 8.54
CA LEU A 3 -4.11 -21.76 7.93
C LEU A 3 -3.76 -20.77 9.04
N ARG A 4 -2.61 -20.10 8.93
CA ARG A 4 -2.19 -19.03 9.83
C ARG A 4 -2.84 -17.72 9.39
N ASN A 5 -3.38 -16.99 10.34
CA ASN A 5 -4.13 -15.76 10.07
C ASN A 5 -3.21 -14.54 10.20
N ALA A 6 -3.32 -13.63 9.25
CA ALA A 6 -2.54 -12.39 9.27
C ALA A 6 -3.42 -11.15 9.06
N VAL A 7 -2.91 -10.02 9.51
CA VAL A 7 -3.36 -8.69 9.12
C VAL A 7 -2.32 -8.05 8.21
N VAL A 8 -2.72 -7.09 7.39
CA VAL A 8 -1.81 -6.33 6.51
C VAL A 8 -1.89 -4.85 6.85
N SER A 9 -0.74 -4.21 7.11
CA SER A 9 -0.66 -2.75 7.16
C SER A 9 -0.90 -2.18 5.77
N TRP A 10 -1.98 -1.40 5.60
CA TRP A 10 -2.54 -1.05 4.31
C TRP A 10 -2.56 0.44 4.05
N THR A 11 -1.90 0.86 2.99
CA THR A 11 -1.93 2.22 2.46
C THR A 11 -2.53 2.30 1.06
N GLY A 12 -2.91 1.16 0.48
CA GLY A 12 -3.45 1.08 -0.88
C GLY A 12 -2.40 1.12 -1.99
N GLY A 13 -1.13 1.36 -1.67
CA GLY A 13 -0.04 1.43 -2.62
C GLY A 13 0.52 0.06 -3.04
N LYS A 14 1.39 0.10 -4.05
CA LYS A 14 1.96 -1.09 -4.70
C LYS A 14 2.68 -2.05 -3.74
N ASP A 15 3.45 -1.53 -2.77
CA ASP A 15 4.30 -2.35 -1.91
C ASP A 15 3.47 -3.13 -0.88
N GLY A 16 2.43 -2.49 -0.33
CA GLY A 16 1.44 -3.15 0.55
C GLY A 16 0.67 -4.23 -0.19
N CYS A 17 0.21 -3.95 -1.43
CA CYS A 17 -0.51 -4.91 -2.26
C CYS A 17 0.36 -6.11 -2.65
N LEU A 18 1.60 -5.88 -3.09
CA LEU A 18 2.53 -6.96 -3.43
C LEU A 18 2.87 -7.80 -2.19
N SER A 19 3.11 -7.16 -1.03
CA SER A 19 3.39 -7.89 0.22
C SER A 19 2.21 -8.75 0.67
N CYS A 20 0.98 -8.24 0.54
CA CYS A 20 -0.24 -8.99 0.78
C CYS A 20 -0.32 -10.22 -0.13
N TYR A 21 -0.12 -10.04 -1.42
CA TYR A 21 -0.12 -11.13 -2.42
C TYR A 21 0.92 -12.20 -2.10
N LYS A 22 2.17 -11.80 -1.79
CA LYS A 22 3.25 -12.75 -1.44
C LYS A 22 2.92 -13.53 -0.17
N ALA A 23 2.41 -12.88 0.87
CA ALA A 23 1.99 -13.56 2.09
C ALA A 23 0.88 -14.59 1.82
N MET A 24 -0.11 -14.25 0.96
CA MET A 24 -1.15 -15.19 0.56
C MET A 24 -0.58 -16.38 -0.23
N GLN A 25 0.40 -16.15 -1.12
CA GLN A 25 1.10 -17.23 -1.83
C GLN A 25 1.90 -18.15 -0.89
N GLU A 26 2.42 -17.63 0.22
CA GLU A 26 3.09 -18.39 1.28
C GLU A 26 2.11 -19.15 2.21
N GLY A 27 0.80 -19.08 1.92
CA GLY A 27 -0.24 -19.82 2.64
C GLY A 27 -0.82 -19.08 3.86
N TRP A 28 -0.57 -17.79 4.00
CA TRP A 28 -1.23 -16.97 5.01
C TRP A 28 -2.65 -16.60 4.59
N ARG A 29 -3.57 -16.69 5.53
CA ARG A 29 -4.92 -16.14 5.36
C ARG A 29 -4.93 -14.70 5.87
N VAL A 30 -5.11 -13.75 4.96
CA VAL A 30 -5.26 -12.34 5.32
C VAL A 30 -6.73 -12.08 5.72
N ASN A 31 -6.95 -11.75 6.99
CA ASN A 31 -8.28 -11.54 7.55
C ASN A 31 -8.70 -10.07 7.53
N TYR A 32 -7.74 -9.15 7.68
CA TYR A 32 -8.02 -7.72 7.75
C TYR A 32 -6.94 -6.88 7.07
N LEU A 33 -7.36 -5.80 6.41
CA LEU A 33 -6.52 -4.69 6.00
C LEU A 33 -6.57 -3.62 7.08
N LEU A 34 -5.42 -3.19 7.60
CA LEU A 34 -5.32 -2.18 8.65
C LEU A 34 -4.79 -0.87 8.06
N SER A 35 -5.67 0.12 7.91
CA SER A 35 -5.31 1.45 7.41
C SER A 35 -5.30 2.47 8.55
N PHE A 36 -4.19 3.19 8.69
CA PHE A 36 -3.98 4.14 9.75
C PHE A 36 -3.69 5.53 9.19
N ARG A 37 -4.48 6.53 9.58
CA ARG A 37 -4.32 7.93 9.19
C ARG A 37 -3.72 8.75 10.33
N ASN A 38 -2.61 9.43 10.07
CA ASN A 38 -2.02 10.33 11.05
C ASN A 38 -2.80 11.66 11.11
N ILE A 39 -3.38 11.99 12.28
CA ILE A 39 -4.14 13.23 12.45
C ILE A 39 -3.25 14.47 12.65
N SER A 40 -1.97 14.28 12.98
CA SER A 40 -1.03 15.36 13.24
C SER A 40 -0.28 15.83 11.99
N ARG A 41 -0.41 15.12 10.88
CA ARG A 41 0.28 15.41 9.61
C ARG A 41 -0.62 15.09 8.44
N ILE A 42 -0.81 16.06 7.55
CA ILE A 42 -1.26 15.78 6.19
C ILE A 42 -0.02 15.27 5.48
N GLY A 43 0.00 13.98 5.14
CA GLY A 43 1.17 13.35 4.54
C GLY A 43 1.05 13.22 3.02
N SER A 44 2.18 12.99 2.37
CA SER A 44 2.23 12.62 0.94
C SER A 44 1.46 11.33 0.61
N HIS A 45 1.08 10.55 1.64
CA HIS A 45 0.27 9.33 1.56
C HIS A 45 -1.23 9.54 1.86
N ASP A 46 -1.73 10.79 1.87
CA ASP A 46 -3.12 11.07 2.25
C ASP A 46 -4.06 10.73 1.07
N ILE A 47 -4.27 9.43 0.88
CA ILE A 47 -5.20 8.90 -0.12
C ILE A 47 -6.63 9.07 0.41
N ASN A 48 -7.58 9.40 -0.50
CA ASN A 48 -8.99 9.45 -0.18
C ASN A 48 -9.42 8.15 0.56
N PRO A 49 -9.94 8.25 1.80
CA PRO A 49 -10.38 7.07 2.56
C PRO A 49 -11.44 6.22 1.84
N GLU A 50 -12.29 6.83 1.02
CA GLU A 50 -13.29 6.12 0.22
C GLU A 50 -12.64 5.20 -0.82
N LEU A 51 -11.49 5.61 -1.37
CA LEU A 51 -10.75 4.78 -2.33
C LEU A 51 -10.07 3.58 -1.62
N ILE A 52 -9.59 3.76 -0.38
CA ILE A 52 -9.07 2.65 0.43
C ILE A 52 -10.19 1.66 0.80
N LEU A 53 -11.39 2.18 1.09
CA LEU A 53 -12.56 1.34 1.33
C LEU A 53 -12.97 0.57 0.05
N ALA A 54 -12.95 1.24 -1.11
CA ALA A 54 -13.21 0.61 -2.39
C ALA A 54 -12.22 -0.53 -2.70
N GLN A 55 -10.94 -0.37 -2.34
CA GLN A 55 -9.96 -1.45 -2.46
C GLN A 55 -10.32 -2.66 -1.59
N SER A 56 -10.71 -2.42 -0.34
CA SER A 56 -11.15 -3.48 0.57
C SER A 56 -12.35 -4.25 0.01
N GLU A 57 -13.32 -3.54 -0.55
CA GLU A 57 -14.48 -4.14 -1.21
C GLU A 57 -14.07 -4.92 -2.47
N ALA A 58 -13.24 -4.34 -3.33
CA ALA A 58 -12.77 -4.95 -4.57
C ALA A 58 -11.92 -6.21 -4.31
N ILE A 59 -11.14 -6.24 -3.23
CA ILE A 59 -10.34 -7.40 -2.79
C ILE A 59 -11.23 -8.41 -2.06
N GLY A 60 -12.24 -7.94 -1.33
CA GLY A 60 -13.11 -8.75 -0.48
C GLY A 60 -12.45 -9.15 0.84
N ILE A 61 -11.58 -8.29 1.37
CA ILE A 61 -10.96 -8.42 2.69
C ILE A 61 -11.40 -7.21 3.54
N PRO A 62 -11.96 -7.40 4.75
CA PRO A 62 -12.44 -6.32 5.59
C PRO A 62 -11.35 -5.28 5.92
N LEU A 63 -11.72 -4.01 5.89
CA LEU A 63 -10.87 -2.88 6.26
C LEU A 63 -11.16 -2.43 7.69
N ILE A 64 -10.12 -2.24 8.49
CA ILE A 64 -10.17 -1.48 9.73
C ILE A 64 -9.42 -0.17 9.49
N HIS A 65 -10.15 0.94 9.46
CA HIS A 65 -9.57 2.27 9.35
C HIS A 65 -9.58 2.96 10.71
N ARG A 66 -8.43 3.50 11.13
CA ARG A 66 -8.23 4.20 12.39
C ARG A 66 -7.41 5.47 12.19
N GLU A 67 -7.71 6.48 12.98
CA GLU A 67 -6.86 7.66 13.12
C GLU A 67 -5.88 7.48 14.27
N PHE A 68 -4.69 8.04 14.15
CA PHE A 68 -3.66 7.90 15.17
C PHE A 68 -2.82 9.16 15.37
N THR A 69 -2.27 9.27 16.57
CA THR A 69 -1.13 10.13 16.91
C THR A 69 0.16 9.31 17.08
N SER A 70 0.04 8.05 17.51
CA SER A 70 1.12 7.09 17.62
C SER A 70 0.75 5.79 16.88
N TYR A 71 1.42 5.53 15.76
CA TYR A 71 1.20 4.33 14.94
C TYR A 71 1.35 3.04 15.75
N GLU A 72 2.41 2.94 16.55
CA GLU A 72 2.68 1.75 17.36
C GLU A 72 1.54 1.46 18.35
N GLN A 73 1.07 2.50 19.05
CA GLN A 73 -0.01 2.34 20.03
C GLN A 73 -1.32 1.92 19.37
N GLU A 74 -1.68 2.56 18.26
CA GLU A 74 -2.94 2.25 17.57
C GLU A 74 -2.91 0.88 16.90
N PHE A 75 -1.77 0.49 16.32
CA PHE A 75 -1.62 -0.86 15.78
C PHE A 75 -1.81 -1.91 16.88
N LYS A 76 -1.12 -1.75 18.02
CA LYS A 76 -1.24 -2.66 19.17
C LYS A 76 -2.67 -2.74 19.69
N ARG A 77 -3.32 -1.60 19.87
CA ARG A 77 -4.71 -1.52 20.29
C ARG A 77 -5.63 -2.28 19.34
N THR A 78 -5.49 -2.05 18.03
CA THR A 78 -6.32 -2.71 17.02
C THR A 78 -6.17 -4.24 17.09
N ILE A 79 -4.97 -4.77 17.24
CA ILE A 79 -4.75 -6.23 17.38
C ILE A 79 -5.36 -6.77 18.67
N LEU A 80 -5.22 -6.04 19.78
CA LEU A 80 -5.81 -6.46 21.06
C LEU A 80 -7.34 -6.45 21.00
N ASP A 81 -7.96 -5.45 20.37
CA ASP A 81 -9.40 -5.36 20.15
C ASP A 81 -9.90 -6.53 19.30
N LEU A 82 -9.20 -6.87 18.21
CA LEU A 82 -9.53 -8.04 17.38
C LEU A 82 -9.48 -9.33 18.18
N ARG A 83 -8.44 -9.55 18.96
CA ARG A 83 -8.30 -10.75 19.82
C ARG A 83 -9.36 -10.81 20.90
N ALA A 84 -9.74 -9.69 21.51
CA ALA A 84 -10.80 -9.60 22.49
C ALA A 84 -12.18 -9.99 21.89
N ASN A 85 -12.36 -9.75 20.59
CA ASN A 85 -13.55 -10.15 19.83
C ASN A 85 -13.47 -11.60 19.29
N GLY A 86 -12.48 -12.38 19.72
CA GLY A 86 -12.34 -13.79 19.35
C GLY A 86 -11.56 -14.07 18.06
N GLU A 87 -10.99 -13.03 17.43
CA GLU A 87 -10.20 -13.21 16.23
C GLU A 87 -8.82 -13.79 16.56
N LYS A 88 -8.42 -14.81 15.80
CA LYS A 88 -7.08 -15.36 15.89
C LYS A 88 -6.18 -14.66 14.89
N ILE A 89 -5.20 -13.90 15.37
CA ILE A 89 -4.19 -13.21 14.56
C ILE A 89 -2.82 -13.76 14.94
N ASP A 90 -2.16 -14.40 13.98
CA ASP A 90 -0.87 -15.08 14.14
C ASP A 90 0.29 -14.24 13.58
N GLY A 91 0.04 -13.36 12.59
CA GLY A 91 1.08 -12.56 11.95
C GLY A 91 0.61 -11.20 11.45
N ALA A 92 1.56 -10.35 11.13
CA ALA A 92 1.33 -9.04 10.52
C ALA A 92 2.27 -8.80 9.34
N VAL A 93 1.70 -8.38 8.22
CA VAL A 93 2.39 -8.13 6.95
C VAL A 93 2.59 -6.63 6.77
N PHE A 94 3.80 -6.24 6.35
CA PHE A 94 4.14 -4.85 6.05
C PHE A 94 4.86 -4.75 4.70
N GLY A 95 4.58 -3.67 3.97
CA GLY A 95 5.17 -3.38 2.66
C GLY A 95 6.53 -2.68 2.71
N HIS A 96 7.25 -2.72 3.84
CA HIS A 96 8.53 -2.03 3.98
C HIS A 96 9.65 -2.72 3.22
N ILE A 97 10.45 -1.93 2.50
CA ILE A 97 11.61 -2.39 1.72
C ILE A 97 12.91 -2.14 2.49
N GLN A 98 13.11 -0.91 3.02
CA GLN A 98 14.36 -0.52 3.66
C GLN A 98 14.20 0.16 5.02
N THR A 99 13.01 0.68 5.32
CA THR A 99 12.78 1.52 6.49
C THR A 99 11.86 0.87 7.52
N HIS A 100 11.82 1.43 8.74
CA HIS A 100 10.88 1.08 9.81
C HIS A 100 10.96 -0.34 10.41
N LYS A 101 11.93 -1.19 10.02
CA LYS A 101 12.05 -2.56 10.55
C LYS A 101 12.07 -2.61 12.08
N LYS A 102 12.86 -1.76 12.74
CA LYS A 102 12.92 -1.71 14.22
C LYS A 102 11.56 -1.43 14.87
N LEU A 103 10.73 -0.60 14.24
CA LEU A 103 9.39 -0.28 14.73
C LEU A 103 8.47 -1.49 14.63
N VAL A 104 8.40 -2.11 13.46
CA VAL A 104 7.50 -3.26 13.23
C VAL A 104 7.97 -4.51 13.96
N ASP A 105 9.29 -4.74 14.12
CA ASP A 105 9.86 -5.78 15.00
C ASP A 105 9.36 -5.62 16.45
N ARG A 106 9.45 -4.40 17.00
CA ARG A 106 9.01 -4.12 18.37
C ARG A 106 7.49 -4.31 18.54
N ILE A 107 6.70 -3.89 17.56
CA ILE A 107 5.25 -4.09 17.55
C ILE A 107 4.95 -5.59 17.57
N CYS A 108 5.47 -6.35 16.61
CA CYS A 108 5.17 -7.78 16.47
C CYS A 108 5.67 -8.59 17.66
N THR A 109 6.89 -8.33 18.15
CA THR A 109 7.42 -8.98 19.35
C THR A 109 6.53 -8.76 20.56
N SER A 110 6.08 -7.52 20.81
CA SER A 110 5.24 -7.19 21.95
C SER A 110 3.85 -7.85 21.93
N LEU A 111 3.39 -8.24 20.75
CA LEU A 111 2.08 -8.87 20.53
C LEU A 111 2.19 -10.38 20.26
N ASN A 112 3.40 -10.94 20.28
CA ASN A 112 3.66 -12.33 19.87
C ASN A 112 3.05 -12.64 18.50
N LEU A 113 3.38 -11.79 17.51
CA LEU A 113 3.00 -11.95 16.10
C LEU A 113 4.24 -12.31 15.28
N ASP A 114 4.04 -13.14 14.27
CA ASP A 114 5.06 -13.29 13.23
C ASP A 114 5.12 -12.01 12.39
N LEU A 115 6.32 -11.50 12.25
CA LEU A 115 6.60 -10.37 11.36
C LEU A 115 6.84 -10.86 9.94
N LEU A 116 5.99 -10.41 9.01
CA LEU A 116 6.11 -10.71 7.59
C LEU A 116 6.55 -9.45 6.83
N LEU A 117 7.74 -9.51 6.27
CA LEU A 117 8.35 -8.45 5.47
C LEU A 117 8.77 -9.00 4.10
N PRO A 118 7.81 -9.33 3.21
CA PRO A 118 8.13 -10.03 1.96
C PRO A 118 9.05 -9.26 1.01
N LEU A 119 9.14 -7.93 1.16
CA LEU A 119 9.96 -7.06 0.30
C LEU A 119 11.25 -6.58 0.97
N TRP A 120 11.51 -7.01 2.21
CA TRP A 120 12.63 -6.48 2.99
C TRP A 120 13.98 -6.70 2.30
N GLN A 121 14.74 -5.59 2.12
CA GLN A 121 16.06 -5.57 1.49
C GLN A 121 16.09 -6.13 0.06
N GLN A 122 14.96 -6.21 -0.62
CA GLN A 122 14.94 -6.54 -2.03
C GLN A 122 15.33 -5.30 -2.87
N ASP A 123 15.92 -5.57 -4.03
CA ASP A 123 16.25 -4.54 -5.01
C ASP A 123 14.97 -3.92 -5.59
N SER A 124 14.85 -2.58 -5.55
CA SER A 124 13.66 -1.84 -6.00
C SER A 124 13.30 -2.11 -7.47
N ARG A 125 14.29 -2.34 -8.34
CA ARG A 125 14.04 -2.68 -9.76
C ARG A 125 13.43 -4.07 -9.90
N LYS A 126 13.85 -5.03 -9.06
CA LYS A 126 13.26 -6.37 -9.04
C LYS A 126 11.82 -6.32 -8.53
N ILE A 127 11.55 -5.53 -7.48
CA ILE A 127 10.19 -5.32 -6.96
C ILE A 127 9.31 -4.72 -8.05
N LEU A 128 9.77 -3.67 -8.74
CA LEU A 128 9.01 -3.03 -9.81
C LEU A 128 8.71 -4.01 -10.96
N LYS A 129 9.70 -4.82 -11.35
CA LYS A 129 9.51 -5.87 -12.36
C LYS A 129 8.52 -6.96 -11.89
N GLU A 130 8.52 -7.30 -10.61
CA GLU A 130 7.57 -8.26 -10.06
C GLU A 130 6.14 -7.69 -10.06
N ILE A 131 5.97 -6.42 -9.73
CA ILE A 131 4.68 -5.71 -9.79
C ILE A 131 4.12 -5.75 -11.21
N THR A 132 4.90 -5.32 -12.20
CA THR A 132 4.47 -5.30 -13.61
C THR A 132 4.19 -6.71 -14.13
N GLY A 133 5.03 -7.69 -13.81
CA GLY A 133 4.86 -9.09 -14.20
C GLY A 133 3.70 -9.81 -13.52
N SER A 134 3.29 -9.35 -12.33
CA SER A 134 2.18 -9.95 -11.56
C SER A 134 0.80 -9.38 -11.92
N ARG A 135 0.69 -8.59 -12.98
CA ARG A 135 -0.56 -8.00 -13.48
C ARG A 135 -1.26 -7.07 -12.47
N PHE A 136 -0.51 -6.42 -11.60
CA PHE A 136 -1.06 -5.31 -10.83
C PHE A 136 -1.25 -4.10 -11.73
N GLU A 137 -2.41 -3.43 -11.60
CA GLU A 137 -2.64 -2.12 -12.17
C GLU A 137 -2.34 -1.07 -11.12
N VAL A 138 -1.22 -0.39 -11.30
CA VAL A 138 -0.69 0.58 -10.34
C VAL A 138 -0.64 1.94 -10.99
N ILE A 139 -1.26 2.93 -10.35
CA ILE A 139 -1.36 4.30 -10.84
C ILE A 139 -0.58 5.23 -9.91
N VAL A 140 0.22 6.13 -10.47
CA VAL A 140 0.92 7.19 -9.73
C VAL A 140 -0.08 8.24 -9.29
N ILE A 141 -0.16 8.52 -7.99
CA ILE A 141 -1.13 9.47 -7.43
C ILE A 141 -0.49 10.66 -6.72
N SER A 142 0.79 10.59 -6.44
CA SER A 142 1.54 11.72 -5.88
C SER A 142 2.98 11.69 -6.36
N VAL A 143 3.54 12.86 -6.65
CA VAL A 143 4.94 13.02 -7.03
C VAL A 143 5.52 14.25 -6.34
N LYS A 144 6.80 14.18 -5.96
CA LYS A 144 7.52 15.28 -5.31
C LYS A 144 7.83 16.37 -6.33
N ASP A 145 7.32 17.58 -6.09
CA ASP A 145 7.56 18.74 -6.93
C ASP A 145 9.06 19.09 -7.01
N GLY A 146 9.50 19.51 -8.19
CA GLY A 146 10.91 19.80 -8.46
C GLY A 146 11.79 18.57 -8.71
N LEU A 147 11.28 17.35 -8.44
CA LEU A 147 11.94 16.08 -8.78
C LEU A 147 11.20 15.37 -9.92
N MET A 148 9.90 15.32 -9.84
CA MET A 148 8.99 14.78 -10.84
C MET A 148 7.86 15.77 -11.11
N GLY A 149 7.55 16.01 -12.37
CA GLY A 149 6.49 16.95 -12.75
C GLY A 149 5.09 16.33 -12.66
N ARG A 150 4.07 17.19 -12.76
CA ARG A 150 2.66 16.77 -12.72
C ARG A 150 2.25 15.79 -13.82
N GLU A 151 3.01 15.72 -14.90
CA GLU A 151 2.79 14.81 -16.04
C GLU A 151 2.98 13.33 -15.67
N TRP A 152 3.60 13.05 -14.53
CA TRP A 152 3.73 11.71 -13.97
C TRP A 152 2.47 11.24 -13.24
N LEU A 153 1.57 12.15 -12.86
CA LEU A 153 0.31 11.79 -12.23
C LEU A 153 -0.60 11.04 -13.20
N GLY A 154 -1.25 10.00 -12.70
CA GLY A 154 -2.14 9.17 -13.49
C GLY A 154 -1.43 8.15 -14.40
N ARG A 155 -0.11 8.19 -14.47
CA ARG A 155 0.65 7.19 -15.23
C ARG A 155 0.53 5.82 -14.57
N ARG A 156 0.41 4.81 -15.42
CA ARG A 156 0.50 3.41 -14.98
C ARG A 156 1.96 3.03 -14.79
N ILE A 157 2.22 2.22 -13.76
CA ILE A 157 3.54 1.61 -13.58
C ILE A 157 3.64 0.39 -14.49
N ASP A 158 4.37 0.55 -15.59
CA ASP A 158 4.65 -0.44 -16.63
C ASP A 158 6.12 -0.38 -17.06
N GLU A 159 6.45 -1.00 -18.20
CA GLU A 159 7.81 -0.97 -18.72
C GLU A 159 8.22 0.43 -19.18
N GLU A 160 7.32 1.17 -19.87
CA GLU A 160 7.56 2.55 -20.32
C GLU A 160 7.83 3.47 -19.13
N PHE A 161 7.01 3.39 -18.07
CA PHE A 161 7.27 4.12 -16.83
C PHE A 161 8.66 3.85 -16.28
N SER A 162 9.10 2.59 -16.30
CA SER A 162 10.40 2.18 -15.76
C SER A 162 11.57 2.70 -16.59
N GLU A 163 11.40 2.84 -17.90
CA GLU A 163 12.40 3.40 -18.83
C GLU A 163 12.47 4.91 -18.66
N ASP A 164 11.36 5.61 -18.71
CA ASP A 164 11.29 7.05 -18.54
C ASP A 164 11.82 7.51 -17.18
N LEU A 165 11.58 6.73 -16.12
CA LEU A 165 12.08 7.05 -14.79
C LEU A 165 13.63 7.01 -14.73
N LYS A 166 14.26 6.08 -15.46
CA LYS A 166 15.73 6.02 -15.56
C LYS A 166 16.30 7.20 -16.33
N ASP A 167 15.57 7.64 -17.37
CA ASP A 167 16.00 8.75 -18.23
C ASP A 167 15.78 10.10 -17.53
N LEU A 168 14.79 10.20 -16.63
CA LEU A 168 14.51 11.41 -15.87
C LEU A 168 15.65 11.72 -14.89
N ASP A 169 15.92 10.82 -13.96
CA ASP A 169 17.00 10.96 -12.96
C ASP A 169 17.32 9.59 -12.34
N GLN A 170 18.57 9.16 -12.45
CA GLN A 170 19.04 7.88 -11.91
C GLN A 170 19.10 7.83 -10.38
N SER A 171 18.97 8.98 -9.70
CA SER A 171 18.91 9.05 -8.23
C SER A 171 17.53 8.73 -7.67
N ILE A 172 16.48 8.72 -8.49
CA ILE A 172 15.11 8.36 -8.08
C ILE A 172 15.06 6.85 -7.81
N ASP A 173 14.60 6.49 -6.61
CA ASP A 173 14.36 5.08 -6.30
C ASP A 173 13.20 4.53 -7.14
N PRO A 174 13.38 3.39 -7.86
CA PRO A 174 12.34 2.83 -8.71
C PRO A 174 11.02 2.49 -8.00
N CYS A 175 11.06 2.28 -6.68
CA CYS A 175 9.87 2.07 -5.85
C CYS A 175 9.40 3.33 -5.13
N GLY A 176 10.10 4.46 -5.24
CA GLY A 176 9.74 5.70 -4.55
C GLY A 176 10.03 5.68 -3.05
N GLU A 177 11.05 4.91 -2.60
CA GLU A 177 11.36 4.68 -1.17
C GLU A 177 11.81 5.93 -0.42
N ASN A 178 12.30 6.95 -1.12
CA ASN A 178 12.69 8.23 -0.53
C ASN A 178 11.56 9.28 -0.61
N GLY A 179 10.32 8.86 -0.95
CA GLY A 179 9.16 9.73 -1.07
C GLY A 179 9.09 10.49 -2.40
N GLU A 180 9.72 9.98 -3.45
CA GLU A 180 9.70 10.61 -4.78
C GLU A 180 8.30 10.57 -5.39
N PHE A 181 7.61 9.46 -5.22
CA PHE A 181 6.22 9.29 -5.68
C PHE A 181 5.45 8.26 -4.84
N HIS A 182 4.12 8.35 -4.91
CA HIS A 182 3.21 7.38 -4.29
C HIS A 182 2.19 6.85 -5.29
N THR A 183 1.63 5.70 -4.97
CA THR A 183 0.79 4.95 -5.91
C THR A 183 -0.47 4.45 -5.25
N ILE A 184 -1.47 4.17 -6.09
CA ILE A 184 -2.67 3.40 -5.75
C ILE A 184 -2.76 2.18 -6.67
N VAL A 185 -3.22 1.06 -6.12
CA VAL A 185 -3.49 -0.15 -6.92
C VAL A 185 -4.98 -0.22 -7.21
N THR A 186 -5.34 -0.36 -8.49
CA THR A 186 -6.72 -0.38 -8.94
C THR A 186 -7.18 -1.77 -9.36
N ASP A 187 -6.24 -2.67 -9.68
CA ASP A 187 -6.49 -4.07 -9.99
C ASP A 187 -5.24 -4.92 -9.73
N GLY A 188 -5.42 -6.23 -9.68
CA GLY A 188 -4.31 -7.19 -9.52
C GLY A 188 -4.77 -8.57 -9.07
N PRO A 189 -3.84 -9.49 -8.80
CA PRO A 189 -4.14 -10.90 -8.50
C PRO A 189 -5.01 -11.11 -7.25
N ILE A 190 -4.95 -10.19 -6.28
CA ILE A 190 -5.74 -10.27 -5.03
C ILE A 190 -7.12 -9.60 -5.14
N PHE A 191 -7.36 -8.85 -6.22
CA PHE A 191 -8.61 -8.16 -6.46
C PHE A 191 -9.63 -9.11 -7.12
N LYS A 192 -10.85 -9.18 -6.60
CA LYS A 192 -12.00 -9.88 -7.19
C LYS A 192 -12.72 -9.00 -8.22
N LYS A 193 -12.71 -7.69 -7.98
CA LYS A 193 -13.25 -6.63 -8.82
C LYS A 193 -12.15 -5.62 -9.15
N ARG A 194 -12.34 -4.77 -10.13
CA ARG A 194 -11.40 -3.68 -10.45
C ARG A 194 -11.99 -2.32 -10.09
N ILE A 195 -11.12 -1.37 -9.82
CA ILE A 195 -11.49 0.03 -9.58
C ILE A 195 -11.18 0.83 -10.84
N ILE A 196 -12.16 1.56 -11.35
CA ILE A 196 -12.01 2.45 -12.50
C ILE A 196 -11.99 3.89 -11.99
N LEU A 197 -10.92 4.61 -12.25
CA LEU A 197 -10.79 6.03 -11.94
C LEU A 197 -11.34 6.83 -13.13
N SER A 198 -12.40 7.61 -12.93
CA SER A 198 -13.09 8.33 -14.00
C SER A 198 -12.99 9.85 -13.92
N GLY A 199 -12.69 10.41 -12.74
CA GLY A 199 -12.53 11.85 -12.55
C GLY A 199 -11.40 12.18 -11.60
N SER A 200 -10.46 13.04 -12.06
CA SER A 200 -9.34 13.48 -11.23
C SER A 200 -8.84 14.86 -11.63
N GLU A 201 -8.16 15.54 -10.72
CA GLU A 201 -7.47 16.80 -11.00
C GLU A 201 -6.09 16.81 -10.34
N ALA A 202 -5.11 17.48 -10.95
CA ALA A 202 -3.80 17.67 -10.36
C ALA A 202 -3.82 18.87 -9.39
N VAL A 203 -3.35 18.66 -8.15
CA VAL A 203 -3.30 19.69 -7.10
C VAL A 203 -1.91 19.71 -6.48
N LEU A 204 -1.29 20.89 -6.39
CA LEU A 204 -0.02 21.08 -5.69
C LEU A 204 -0.28 21.44 -4.22
N ARG A 205 0.28 20.66 -3.29
CA ARG A 205 0.22 20.91 -1.84
C ARG A 205 1.53 20.48 -1.18
N GLU A 206 2.07 21.29 -0.30
CA GLU A 206 3.24 20.99 0.55
C GLU A 206 4.44 20.40 -0.23
N GLY A 207 4.70 20.89 -1.46
CA GLY A 207 5.80 20.42 -2.30
C GLY A 207 5.56 19.08 -2.99
N TYR A 208 4.30 18.65 -3.08
CA TYR A 208 3.89 17.47 -3.82
C TYR A 208 2.73 17.79 -4.77
N TRP A 209 2.80 17.27 -5.97
CA TRP A 209 1.66 17.14 -6.85
C TRP A 209 0.84 15.93 -6.47
N PHE A 210 -0.47 16.07 -6.34
CA PHE A 210 -1.42 15.00 -6.06
C PHE A 210 -2.42 14.85 -7.18
N LEU A 211 -2.73 13.61 -7.52
CA LEU A 211 -3.89 13.25 -8.32
C LEU A 211 -5.10 13.16 -7.38
N ASN A 212 -5.85 14.26 -7.26
CA ASN A 212 -7.06 14.30 -6.46
C ASN A 212 -8.18 13.54 -7.21
N ILE A 213 -8.40 12.29 -6.84
CA ILE A 213 -9.41 11.41 -7.44
C ILE A 213 -10.78 11.79 -6.88
N LYS A 214 -11.68 12.23 -7.75
CA LYS A 214 -13.04 12.70 -7.41
C LYS A 214 -14.10 11.64 -7.67
N GLU A 215 -13.89 10.85 -8.73
CA GLU A 215 -14.87 9.88 -9.20
C GLU A 215 -14.17 8.56 -9.51
N PHE A 216 -14.78 7.48 -9.04
CA PHE A 216 -14.36 6.11 -9.34
C PHE A 216 -15.55 5.16 -9.24
N SER A 217 -15.46 4.00 -9.88
CA SER A 217 -16.42 2.90 -9.77
C SER A 217 -15.73 1.58 -9.47
N ILE A 218 -16.49 0.63 -8.93
CA ILE A 218 -16.05 -0.76 -8.76
C ILE A 218 -16.78 -1.59 -9.80
N GLU A 219 -16.03 -2.33 -10.61
CA GLU A 219 -16.56 -3.14 -11.70
C GLU A 219 -16.15 -4.60 -11.58
N GLU A 220 -17.00 -5.50 -12.05
CA GLU A 220 -16.65 -6.92 -12.16
C GLU A 220 -15.49 -7.10 -13.16
N LYS A 221 -14.64 -8.10 -12.90
CA LYS A 221 -13.62 -8.49 -13.88
C LYS A 221 -14.25 -9.33 -14.98
N LEU A 222 -13.89 -9.01 -16.21
CA LEU A 222 -14.29 -9.78 -17.40
C LEU A 222 -13.52 -11.10 -17.48
#